data_ce0c5a9ea8f2eb034077da844b147b59
#
_entry.id   ce0c5a9ea8f2eb034077da844b147b59
#
_cell.length_a   1.000
_cell.length_b   1.000
_cell.length_c   1.000
_cell.angle_alpha   90.00
_cell.angle_beta   90.00
_cell.angle_gamma   90.00
#
_symmetry.space_group_name_H-M   'P 1'
#
loop_
_entity.id
_entity.type
_entity.pdbx_description
1 polymer ?
#
loop_
_entity_poly.entity_id
_entity_poly.type
_entity_poly.pdbx_seq_one_letter_code
_entity_poly.pdbx_strand_id
1 'polypeptide(L)'
;VDIEVGSLRMVCRRALAAGVALLFVLVLAGCSSLGSAPPGYYRIRGGDTLSGIARRYKVSYKTLARWNKLGPPYRIYAGSLLRVKPPRGKGSSTKRSSRRTAKRSRAKRRATAGASTKATRRAPGKRARVASGLRWRWPLSGKVVQRFRSGNRMLQGIRIAGRPGQKVVAAENGTVVYSNSGLKGYGNLIIIKHAKGYFSAYGFNRRLLVSEGARVKRGQGIAEVGQASDGAYRLHFEVRRKGTPVDPLRYLP
;
A
#
# COMPACT_ATOMS: atom_id res chain seq x y z
N VAL A 1 15.55 39.56 -70.67
CA VAL A 1 14.20 39.37 -70.10
C VAL A 1 14.22 38.34 -68.96
N ASP A 2 15.40 37.88 -68.45
CA ASP A 2 15.49 36.75 -67.50
C ASP A 2 15.90 37.14 -66.06
N ILE A 3 15.86 38.41 -65.70
CA ILE A 3 16.34 38.87 -64.36
C ILE A 3 15.25 39.05 -63.30
N GLU A 4 13.97 39.17 -63.73
CA GLU A 4 12.88 39.45 -62.73
C GLU A 4 12.28 38.21 -62.05
N VAL A 5 12.39 37.02 -62.65
CA VAL A 5 11.75 35.80 -62.10
C VAL A 5 12.51 35.23 -60.87
N GLY A 6 13.80 35.51 -60.75
CA GLY A 6 14.64 35.06 -59.67
C GLY A 6 14.34 35.77 -58.33
N SER A 7 14.05 37.07 -58.39
CA SER A 7 13.80 37.91 -57.19
C SER A 7 12.48 37.55 -56.51
N LEU A 8 11.44 37.30 -57.31
CA LEU A 8 10.09 36.96 -56.77
C LEU A 8 10.08 35.59 -56.08
N ARG A 9 10.85 34.60 -56.58
CA ARG A 9 10.97 33.28 -55.93
C ARG A 9 11.73 33.32 -54.60
N MET A 10 12.71 34.23 -54.47
CA MET A 10 13.49 34.35 -53.23
C MET A 10 12.68 35.05 -52.13
N VAL A 11 11.86 36.04 -52.46
CA VAL A 11 10.96 36.73 -51.51
C VAL A 11 9.87 35.79 -51.02
N CYS A 12 9.23 34.99 -51.93
CA CYS A 12 8.22 34.00 -51.54
C CYS A 12 8.79 32.90 -50.61
N ARG A 13 10.02 32.40 -50.90
CA ARG A 13 10.65 31.39 -50.04
C ARG A 13 10.97 31.92 -48.63
N ARG A 14 11.40 33.19 -48.52
CA ARG A 14 11.68 33.82 -47.23
C ARG A 14 10.39 34.10 -46.43
N ALA A 15 9.31 34.50 -47.10
CA ALA A 15 8.01 34.70 -46.46
C ALA A 15 7.42 33.36 -45.98
N LEU A 16 7.56 32.29 -46.76
CA LEU A 16 7.08 30.94 -46.36
C LEU A 16 7.88 30.40 -45.19
N ALA A 17 9.19 30.56 -45.16
CA ALA A 17 10.07 30.13 -44.08
C ALA A 17 9.79 30.89 -42.77
N ALA A 18 9.54 32.19 -42.85
CA ALA A 18 9.15 33.03 -41.72
C ALA A 18 7.78 32.63 -41.15
N GLY A 19 6.80 32.31 -42.00
CA GLY A 19 5.47 31.83 -41.58
C GLY A 19 5.52 30.48 -40.89
N VAL A 20 6.31 29.53 -41.38
CA VAL A 20 6.49 28.20 -40.77
C VAL A 20 7.23 28.31 -39.45
N ALA A 21 8.24 29.17 -39.31
CA ALA A 21 8.94 29.41 -38.06
C ALA A 21 8.04 30.04 -36.99
N LEU A 22 7.18 31.00 -37.39
CA LEU A 22 6.19 31.62 -36.48
C LEU A 22 5.13 30.63 -36.01
N LEU A 23 4.66 29.73 -36.89
CA LEU A 23 3.74 28.67 -36.56
C LEU A 23 4.32 27.66 -35.58
N PHE A 24 5.61 27.34 -35.75
CA PHE A 24 6.34 26.41 -34.87
C PHE A 24 6.57 27.00 -33.48
N VAL A 25 6.82 28.31 -33.35
CA VAL A 25 6.94 29.02 -32.05
C VAL A 25 5.59 29.08 -31.36
N LEU A 26 4.48 29.27 -32.05
CA LEU A 26 3.12 29.27 -31.46
C LEU A 26 2.70 27.89 -30.94
N VAL A 27 3.12 26.80 -31.57
CA VAL A 27 2.84 25.42 -31.12
C VAL A 27 3.64 25.05 -29.87
N LEU A 28 4.84 25.61 -29.67
CA LEU A 28 5.67 25.36 -28.49
C LEU A 28 5.21 26.16 -27.26
N ALA A 29 4.44 27.22 -27.41
CA ALA A 29 3.88 28.00 -26.29
C ALA A 29 2.63 27.36 -25.64
N GLY A 30 2.07 26.28 -26.24
CA GLY A 30 0.84 25.61 -25.79
C GLY A 30 0.98 24.58 -24.69
N CYS A 31 2.18 24.20 -24.24
CA CYS A 31 2.38 23.10 -23.29
C CYS A 31 3.08 23.53 -22.00
N SER A 32 2.52 24.41 -21.21
CA SER A 32 3.02 24.69 -19.83
C SER A 32 1.98 25.30 -18.91
N SER A 33 0.79 24.73 -18.81
CA SER A 33 -0.07 25.04 -17.65
C SER A 33 -0.45 23.75 -16.93
N LEU A 34 0.53 23.08 -16.32
CA LEU A 34 0.30 22.23 -15.14
C LEU A 34 -0.11 23.19 -14.00
N GLY A 35 -1.34 23.74 -14.09
CA GLY A 35 -1.88 24.70 -13.16
C GLY A 35 -1.74 24.23 -11.73
N SER A 36 -1.27 25.11 -10.86
CA SER A 36 -1.25 24.91 -9.40
C SER A 36 -2.62 24.44 -8.95
N ALA A 37 -2.67 23.46 -8.04
CA ALA A 37 -3.94 22.97 -7.52
C ALA A 37 -4.72 24.13 -6.87
N PRO A 38 -6.03 24.22 -7.06
CA PRO A 38 -6.87 25.25 -6.44
C PRO A 38 -6.70 25.31 -4.92
N PRO A 39 -6.91 26.45 -4.26
CA PRO A 39 -6.81 26.58 -2.81
C PRO A 39 -7.66 25.52 -2.09
N GLY A 40 -7.03 24.74 -1.19
CA GLY A 40 -7.72 23.66 -0.46
C GLY A 40 -7.72 22.30 -1.16
N TYR A 41 -7.08 22.20 -2.32
CA TYR A 41 -6.87 20.95 -3.04
C TYR A 41 -5.39 20.67 -3.21
N TYR A 42 -5.05 19.40 -3.35
CA TYR A 42 -3.72 18.90 -3.65
C TYR A 42 -3.78 18.05 -4.92
N ARG A 43 -2.90 18.30 -5.89
CA ARG A 43 -2.76 17.44 -7.07
C ARG A 43 -1.91 16.23 -6.71
N ILE A 44 -2.51 15.05 -6.82
CA ILE A 44 -1.85 13.78 -6.50
C ILE A 44 -0.71 13.53 -7.47
N ARG A 45 0.46 13.23 -6.96
CA ARG A 45 1.66 12.90 -7.76
C ARG A 45 1.85 11.39 -7.83
N GLY A 46 2.61 10.91 -8.82
CA GLY A 46 3.03 9.51 -8.89
C GLY A 46 3.75 9.09 -7.60
N GLY A 47 3.34 7.94 -7.03
CA GLY A 47 3.87 7.44 -5.76
C GLY A 47 3.24 8.01 -4.50
N ASP A 48 2.33 9.00 -4.59
CA ASP A 48 1.59 9.47 -3.42
C ASP A 48 0.63 8.40 -2.89
N THR A 49 0.47 8.37 -1.57
CA THR A 49 -0.55 7.56 -0.89
C THR A 49 -1.49 8.46 -0.10
N LEU A 50 -2.75 8.06 0.03
CA LEU A 50 -3.73 8.82 0.81
C LEU A 50 -3.24 9.07 2.24
N SER A 51 -2.58 8.09 2.85
CA SER A 51 -1.99 8.21 4.20
C SER A 51 -0.79 9.16 4.24
N GLY A 52 0.03 9.20 3.18
CA GLY A 52 1.16 10.12 3.06
C GLY A 52 0.69 11.57 2.95
N ILE A 53 -0.31 11.81 2.08
CA ILE A 53 -0.93 13.14 1.92
C ILE A 53 -1.61 13.56 3.22
N ALA A 54 -2.41 12.68 3.85
CA ALA A 54 -3.09 12.96 5.11
C ALA A 54 -2.12 13.40 6.21
N ARG A 55 -0.97 12.75 6.32
CA ARG A 55 0.10 13.11 7.27
C ARG A 55 0.69 14.49 6.99
N ARG A 56 0.94 14.82 5.71
CA ARG A 56 1.44 16.15 5.28
C ARG A 56 0.49 17.26 5.69
N TYR A 57 -0.82 17.02 5.60
CA TYR A 57 -1.86 18.00 5.95
C TYR A 57 -2.38 17.85 7.39
N LYS A 58 -1.73 17.05 8.25
CA LYS A 58 -2.05 16.84 9.67
C LYS A 58 -3.50 16.38 9.92
N VAL A 59 -4.05 15.58 9.01
CA VAL A 59 -5.40 14.99 9.12
C VAL A 59 -5.33 13.46 9.09
N SER A 60 -6.37 12.78 9.59
CA SER A 60 -6.43 11.34 9.45
C SER A 60 -6.77 10.95 8.00
N TYR A 61 -6.23 9.82 7.51
CA TYR A 61 -6.56 9.34 6.15
C TYR A 61 -8.07 9.07 5.98
N LYS A 62 -8.76 8.65 7.04
CA LYS A 62 -10.21 8.45 7.06
C LYS A 62 -10.96 9.77 6.89
N THR A 63 -10.48 10.86 7.51
CA THR A 63 -11.03 12.20 7.36
C THR A 63 -10.82 12.70 5.93
N LEU A 64 -9.60 12.53 5.40
CA LEU A 64 -9.26 12.91 4.03
C LEU A 64 -10.10 12.14 3.00
N ALA A 65 -10.27 10.82 3.20
CA ALA A 65 -11.15 9.98 2.38
C ALA A 65 -12.60 10.48 2.39
N ARG A 66 -13.13 10.81 3.55
CA ARG A 66 -14.49 11.32 3.73
C ARG A 66 -14.70 12.66 3.00
N TRP A 67 -13.74 13.58 3.06
CA TRP A 67 -13.82 14.86 2.33
C TRP A 67 -13.85 14.68 0.80
N ASN A 68 -13.32 13.56 0.31
CA ASN A 68 -13.23 13.22 -1.10
C ASN A 68 -14.19 12.11 -1.53
N LYS A 69 -15.11 11.68 -0.65
CA LYS A 69 -16.07 10.58 -0.91
C LYS A 69 -15.39 9.27 -1.35
N LEU A 70 -14.17 9.03 -0.88
CA LEU A 70 -13.42 7.81 -1.19
C LEU A 70 -13.85 6.68 -0.25
N GLY A 71 -14.38 5.61 -0.82
CA GLY A 71 -14.66 4.35 -0.12
C GLY A 71 -13.43 3.43 -0.10
N PRO A 72 -13.43 2.37 0.75
CA PRO A 72 -12.42 1.33 0.67
C PRO A 72 -12.38 0.72 -0.74
N PRO A 73 -11.20 0.48 -1.29
CA PRO A 73 -9.84 0.51 -0.73
C PRO A 73 -9.13 1.87 -0.76
N TYR A 74 -9.84 3.00 -0.81
CA TYR A 74 -9.31 4.37 -0.76
C TYR A 74 -8.29 4.68 -1.87
N ARG A 75 -8.57 4.24 -3.09
CA ARG A 75 -7.70 4.46 -4.26
C ARG A 75 -7.63 5.94 -4.60
N ILE A 76 -6.43 6.40 -4.90
CA ILE A 76 -6.15 7.74 -5.44
C ILE A 76 -5.31 7.58 -6.70
N TYR A 77 -5.49 8.49 -7.66
CA TYR A 77 -4.84 8.43 -8.97
C TYR A 77 -3.96 9.66 -9.16
N ALA A 78 -2.77 9.47 -9.69
CA ALA A 78 -1.88 10.56 -10.05
C ALA A 78 -2.57 11.52 -11.03
N GLY A 79 -2.33 12.84 -10.86
CA GLY A 79 -2.98 13.89 -11.65
C GLY A 79 -4.34 14.35 -11.10
N SER A 80 -5.06 13.53 -10.31
CA SER A 80 -6.35 13.90 -9.73
C SER A 80 -6.19 14.94 -8.61
N LEU A 81 -7.23 15.75 -8.42
CA LEU A 81 -7.31 16.73 -7.33
C LEU A 81 -7.90 16.08 -6.07
N LEU A 82 -7.21 16.21 -4.96
CA LEU A 82 -7.63 15.71 -3.66
C LEU A 82 -7.92 16.91 -2.74
N ARG A 83 -9.13 17.02 -2.22
CA ARG A 83 -9.48 18.05 -1.24
C ARG A 83 -8.75 17.81 0.08
N VAL A 84 -7.98 18.79 0.54
CA VAL A 84 -7.13 18.70 1.75
C VAL A 84 -7.56 19.65 2.86
N LYS A 85 -8.63 20.45 2.62
CA LYS A 85 -9.30 21.28 3.63
C LYS A 85 -10.74 20.81 3.83
N PRO A 86 -11.35 21.00 5.02
CA PRO A 86 -12.74 20.62 5.27
C PRO A 86 -13.67 21.29 4.26
N PRO A 87 -14.73 20.62 3.80
CA PRO A 87 -15.75 21.24 2.98
C PRO A 87 -16.41 22.39 3.74
N ARG A 88 -16.54 23.57 3.12
CA ARG A 88 -17.34 24.65 3.66
C ARG A 88 -18.81 24.21 3.60
N GLY A 89 -19.42 23.86 4.73
CA GLY A 89 -20.81 23.47 4.76
C GLY A 89 -21.23 22.92 6.13
N LYS A 90 -22.05 23.69 6.85
CA LYS A 90 -22.82 23.40 8.08
C LYS A 90 -22.05 22.79 9.23
N GLY A 91 -21.85 23.59 10.27
CA GLY A 91 -21.27 23.21 11.53
C GLY A 91 -21.88 21.91 12.07
N SER A 92 -21.04 20.91 12.22
CA SER A 92 -21.29 19.80 13.09
C SER A 92 -20.34 19.96 14.27
N SER A 93 -20.88 20.49 15.34
CA SER A 93 -20.31 20.57 16.66
C SER A 93 -19.94 19.16 17.14
N THR A 94 -18.70 18.78 17.02
CA THR A 94 -18.13 17.63 17.72
C THR A 94 -17.07 18.07 18.71
N LYS A 95 -17.48 19.00 19.60
CA LYS A 95 -16.84 19.21 20.90
C LYS A 95 -17.81 18.67 21.95
N ARG A 96 -17.83 17.35 22.21
CA ARG A 96 -18.34 16.78 23.47
C ARG A 96 -18.29 15.24 23.47
N SER A 97 -17.12 14.65 23.49
CA SER A 97 -17.00 13.22 23.87
C SER A 97 -15.61 12.79 24.34
N SER A 98 -14.80 13.69 24.87
CA SER A 98 -13.49 13.27 25.45
C SER A 98 -13.38 13.47 26.97
N ARG A 99 -14.52 13.73 27.66
CA ARG A 99 -14.47 14.02 29.11
C ARG A 99 -15.22 13.02 30.01
N ARG A 100 -15.71 11.89 29.48
CA ARG A 100 -16.47 10.91 30.29
C ARG A 100 -15.82 9.54 30.47
N THR A 101 -14.66 9.25 29.90
CA THR A 101 -13.96 7.98 30.07
C THR A 101 -12.76 8.01 31.02
N ALA A 102 -12.41 9.18 31.55
CA ALA A 102 -11.26 9.31 32.47
C ALA A 102 -11.60 9.11 33.95
N LYS A 103 -12.86 8.84 34.33
CA LYS A 103 -13.26 8.75 35.77
C LYS A 103 -13.65 7.34 36.26
N ARG A 104 -13.47 6.31 35.41
CA ARG A 104 -13.86 4.93 35.76
C ARG A 104 -12.71 3.92 35.89
N SER A 105 -11.47 4.35 35.71
CA SER A 105 -10.30 3.47 35.78
C SER A 105 -9.41 3.66 37.02
N ARG A 106 -9.86 4.44 38.03
CA ARG A 106 -9.05 4.68 39.26
C ARG A 106 -9.51 3.95 40.49
N ALA A 107 -10.53 3.10 40.42
CA ALA A 107 -11.12 2.42 41.58
C ALA A 107 -10.86 0.91 41.66
N LYS A 108 -9.97 0.33 40.84
CA LYS A 108 -9.70 -1.13 40.93
C LYS A 108 -8.21 -1.46 40.89
N ARG A 109 -7.40 -0.71 41.64
CA ARG A 109 -5.98 -1.02 41.87
C ARG A 109 -5.67 -0.94 43.37
N ARG A 110 -6.33 -1.78 44.18
CA ARG A 110 -5.83 -2.07 45.54
C ARG A 110 -6.43 -3.41 46.00
N ALA A 111 -5.73 -4.47 45.70
CA ALA A 111 -5.67 -5.77 46.38
C ALA A 111 -5.14 -6.80 45.38
N THR A 112 -3.90 -7.12 45.46
CA THR A 112 -3.31 -8.42 45.78
C THR A 112 -1.81 -8.33 45.46
N ALA A 113 -1.07 -8.02 46.53
CA ALA A 113 0.34 -8.38 46.62
C ALA A 113 0.38 -9.79 47.22
N GLY A 114 1.16 -10.68 46.63
CA GLY A 114 1.55 -11.93 47.24
C GLY A 114 1.20 -13.17 46.44
N ALA A 115 2.15 -13.61 45.59
CA ALA A 115 2.54 -15.01 45.47
C ALA A 115 3.61 -15.13 44.38
N SER A 116 4.85 -15.20 44.83
CA SER A 116 5.98 -15.69 44.03
C SER A 116 5.74 -17.16 43.70
N THR A 117 5.59 -17.48 42.40
CA THR A 117 5.67 -18.87 41.95
C THR A 117 6.62 -18.97 40.75
N LYS A 118 7.66 -19.74 40.98
CA LYS A 118 8.66 -20.30 40.07
C LYS A 118 8.25 -20.30 38.62
N ALA A 119 9.02 -19.60 37.77
CA ALA A 119 8.96 -19.72 36.33
C ALA A 119 9.45 -21.11 35.89
N THR A 120 8.53 -22.05 35.76
CA THR A 120 8.75 -23.26 34.98
C THR A 120 8.79 -22.84 33.49
N ARG A 121 9.95 -23.03 32.88
CA ARG A 121 10.11 -22.96 31.41
C ARG A 121 9.17 -23.99 30.77
N ARG A 122 7.94 -23.60 30.47
CA ARG A 122 7.03 -24.38 29.62
C ARG A 122 7.62 -24.41 28.22
N ALA A 123 7.92 -25.61 27.73
CA ALA A 123 8.19 -25.88 26.31
C ALA A 123 7.11 -25.21 25.44
N PRO A 124 7.43 -24.77 24.21
CA PRO A 124 6.49 -24.09 23.35
C PRO A 124 5.35 -25.07 22.97
N GLY A 125 4.28 -25.03 23.74
CA GLY A 125 3.07 -25.81 23.48
C GLY A 125 2.57 -25.55 22.07
N LYS A 126 2.21 -26.59 21.33
CA LYS A 126 1.56 -26.53 20.01
C LYS A 126 0.38 -25.57 20.12
N ARG A 127 0.49 -24.36 19.53
CA ARG A 127 -0.61 -23.39 19.54
C ARG A 127 -1.81 -24.03 18.84
N ALA A 128 -2.97 -24.05 19.48
CA ALA A 128 -4.19 -24.58 18.90
C ALA A 128 -4.47 -23.92 17.55
N ARG A 129 -4.67 -24.73 16.51
CA ARG A 129 -4.99 -24.26 15.16
C ARG A 129 -6.38 -23.62 15.14
N VAL A 130 -6.53 -22.56 14.37
CA VAL A 130 -7.83 -21.92 14.16
C VAL A 130 -8.53 -22.62 13.01
N ALA A 131 -9.75 -23.11 13.25
CA ALA A 131 -10.62 -23.62 12.20
C ALA A 131 -11.10 -22.45 11.30
N SER A 132 -10.33 -22.11 10.27
CA SER A 132 -10.69 -21.06 9.31
C SER A 132 -11.69 -21.56 8.25
N GLY A 133 -11.82 -22.88 8.09
CA GLY A 133 -12.52 -23.52 6.98
C GLY A 133 -11.85 -23.29 5.63
N LEU A 134 -10.55 -22.90 5.64
CA LEU A 134 -9.67 -22.79 4.49
C LEU A 134 -8.53 -23.79 4.62
N ARG A 135 -8.00 -24.24 3.48
CA ARG A 135 -6.96 -25.28 3.42
C ARG A 135 -5.59 -24.63 3.23
N TRP A 136 -5.09 -23.93 4.24
CA TRP A 136 -3.81 -23.22 4.21
C TRP A 136 -2.63 -24.18 3.96
N ARG A 137 -1.62 -23.67 3.25
CA ARG A 137 -0.33 -24.32 3.08
C ARG A 137 0.81 -23.32 3.30
N TRP A 138 1.98 -23.84 3.60
CA TRP A 138 3.19 -23.00 3.67
C TRP A 138 3.47 -22.33 2.33
N PRO A 139 3.67 -20.99 2.31
CA PRO A 139 3.97 -20.25 1.08
C PRO A 139 5.41 -20.42 0.62
N LEU A 140 6.29 -20.84 1.51
CA LEU A 140 7.70 -21.07 1.29
C LEU A 140 8.18 -22.19 2.21
N SER A 141 9.04 -23.10 1.70
CA SER A 141 9.78 -24.08 2.50
C SER A 141 11.00 -23.39 3.09
N GLY A 142 11.06 -23.28 4.43
CA GLY A 142 12.15 -22.62 5.14
C GLY A 142 11.89 -22.46 6.63
N LYS A 143 12.92 -22.07 7.39
CA LYS A 143 12.83 -21.84 8.83
C LYS A 143 12.13 -20.51 9.12
N VAL A 144 11.21 -20.51 10.09
CA VAL A 144 10.63 -19.26 10.60
C VAL A 144 11.66 -18.53 11.46
N VAL A 145 12.19 -17.42 10.95
CA VAL A 145 13.24 -16.63 11.60
C VAL A 145 12.67 -15.46 12.40
N GLN A 146 11.42 -15.08 12.14
CA GLN A 146 10.70 -14.08 12.93
C GLN A 146 9.24 -14.51 13.10
N ARG A 147 8.74 -14.44 14.32
CA ARG A 147 7.34 -14.76 14.66
C ARG A 147 6.47 -13.50 14.72
N PHE A 148 5.18 -13.68 14.53
CA PHE A 148 4.16 -12.65 14.70
C PHE A 148 4.14 -12.10 16.14
N ARG A 149 4.00 -10.77 16.27
CA ARG A 149 3.73 -10.08 17.53
C ARG A 149 2.57 -9.09 17.34
N SER A 150 1.53 -9.30 18.13
CA SER A 150 0.39 -8.38 18.19
C SER A 150 0.83 -7.00 18.69
N GLY A 151 0.22 -5.94 18.16
CA GLY A 151 0.49 -4.56 18.58
C GLY A 151 1.73 -3.92 17.94
N ASN A 152 2.62 -4.68 17.33
CA ASN A 152 3.79 -4.15 16.64
C ASN A 152 3.61 -4.16 15.12
N ARG A 153 3.57 -2.96 14.52
CA ARG A 153 3.32 -2.79 13.07
C ARG A 153 4.40 -3.45 12.19
N MET A 154 5.64 -3.54 12.66
CA MET A 154 6.77 -4.16 11.94
C MET A 154 6.78 -5.70 12.03
N LEU A 155 5.96 -6.27 12.94
CA LEU A 155 5.93 -7.70 13.25
C LEU A 155 4.54 -8.31 13.01
N GLN A 156 3.76 -7.74 12.07
CA GLN A 156 2.39 -8.16 11.75
C GLN A 156 2.28 -9.48 10.97
N GLY A 157 3.40 -10.14 10.73
CA GLY A 157 3.49 -11.43 10.03
C GLY A 157 4.61 -12.29 10.59
N ILE A 158 4.96 -13.33 9.84
CA ILE A 158 6.16 -14.14 10.07
C ILE A 158 7.18 -13.88 8.97
N ARG A 159 8.46 -14.10 9.26
CA ARG A 159 9.50 -14.14 8.24
C ARG A 159 10.03 -15.55 8.11
N ILE A 160 10.07 -16.04 6.88
CA ILE A 160 10.52 -17.38 6.54
C ILE A 160 11.83 -17.24 5.76
N ALA A 161 12.92 -17.82 6.27
CA ALA A 161 14.20 -17.83 5.57
C ALA A 161 14.07 -18.54 4.23
N GLY A 162 14.69 -18.01 3.20
CA GLY A 162 14.69 -18.56 1.86
C GLY A 162 16.03 -18.40 1.16
N ARG A 163 16.12 -18.87 -0.07
CA ARG A 163 17.26 -18.70 -0.98
C ARG A 163 16.91 -17.69 -2.08
N PRO A 164 17.91 -17.02 -2.68
CA PRO A 164 17.67 -16.12 -3.81
C PRO A 164 16.85 -16.82 -4.90
N GLY A 165 15.72 -16.21 -5.30
CA GLY A 165 14.86 -16.75 -6.37
C GLY A 165 14.06 -18.00 -6.03
N GLN A 166 14.07 -18.47 -4.82
CA GLN A 166 13.24 -19.58 -4.40
C GLN A 166 11.75 -19.24 -4.65
N LYS A 167 11.00 -20.19 -5.20
CA LYS A 167 9.60 -20.02 -5.57
C LYS A 167 8.73 -19.79 -4.33
N VAL A 168 7.97 -18.71 -4.35
CA VAL A 168 6.90 -18.40 -3.38
C VAL A 168 5.58 -18.85 -3.98
N VAL A 169 4.75 -19.56 -3.18
CA VAL A 169 3.48 -20.09 -3.65
C VAL A 169 2.29 -19.49 -2.90
N ALA A 170 1.14 -19.42 -3.54
CA ALA A 170 -0.10 -18.98 -2.90
C ALA A 170 -0.49 -19.95 -1.78
N ALA A 171 -0.69 -19.43 -0.58
CA ALA A 171 -1.01 -20.23 0.60
C ALA A 171 -2.45 -20.80 0.56
N GLU A 172 -3.35 -20.17 -0.19
CA GLU A 172 -4.73 -20.62 -0.42
C GLU A 172 -5.24 -20.05 -1.76
N ASN A 173 -6.33 -20.62 -2.29
CA ASN A 173 -7.02 -20.11 -3.49
C ASN A 173 -7.48 -18.67 -3.28
N GLY A 174 -7.43 -17.83 -4.31
CA GLY A 174 -7.91 -16.46 -4.19
C GLY A 174 -7.73 -15.61 -5.43
N THR A 175 -7.95 -14.31 -5.25
CA THR A 175 -7.75 -13.29 -6.29
C THR A 175 -6.68 -12.31 -5.81
N VAL A 176 -5.72 -12.01 -6.64
CA VAL A 176 -4.67 -11.01 -6.38
C VAL A 176 -5.32 -9.62 -6.37
N VAL A 177 -5.26 -8.94 -5.24
CA VAL A 177 -5.82 -7.58 -5.08
C VAL A 177 -4.74 -6.50 -5.03
N TYR A 178 -3.48 -6.91 -5.00
CA TYR A 178 -2.32 -6.03 -5.08
C TYR A 178 -1.09 -6.80 -5.56
N SER A 179 -0.35 -6.26 -6.53
CA SER A 179 0.89 -6.84 -7.04
C SER A 179 1.81 -5.70 -7.52
N ASN A 180 2.62 -5.13 -6.61
CA ASN A 180 3.49 -3.97 -6.89
C ASN A 180 4.52 -3.75 -5.77
N SER A 181 5.43 -2.74 -5.96
CA SER A 181 6.46 -2.31 -4.99
C SER A 181 6.12 -1.02 -4.21
N GLY A 182 4.93 -0.43 -4.40
CA GLY A 182 4.57 0.90 -3.89
C GLY A 182 4.35 1.01 -2.37
N LEU A 183 4.30 -0.08 -1.61
CA LEU A 183 4.09 -0.05 -0.16
C LEU A 183 5.43 -0.09 0.59
N LYS A 184 5.78 1.03 1.25
CA LYS A 184 7.02 1.16 2.03
C LYS A 184 7.14 0.06 3.08
N GLY A 185 8.31 -0.57 3.16
CA GLY A 185 8.64 -1.59 4.15
C GLY A 185 8.35 -3.04 3.73
N TYR A 186 7.71 -3.26 2.58
CA TYR A 186 7.38 -4.60 2.09
C TYR A 186 8.17 -5.01 0.83
N GLY A 187 8.87 -4.07 0.19
CA GLY A 187 9.48 -4.32 -1.13
C GLY A 187 8.42 -4.68 -2.18
N ASN A 188 8.73 -5.58 -3.09
CA ASN A 188 7.74 -6.13 -3.99
C ASN A 188 6.76 -7.00 -3.21
N LEU A 189 5.48 -6.66 -3.27
CA LEU A 189 4.41 -7.21 -2.44
C LEU A 189 3.28 -7.76 -3.30
N ILE A 190 2.80 -8.94 -2.97
CA ILE A 190 1.53 -9.49 -3.44
C ILE A 190 0.57 -9.56 -2.26
N ILE A 191 -0.70 -9.18 -2.48
CA ILE A 191 -1.80 -9.43 -1.55
C ILE A 191 -2.88 -10.23 -2.28
N ILE A 192 -3.28 -11.35 -1.68
CA ILE A 192 -4.33 -12.23 -2.20
C ILE A 192 -5.54 -12.15 -1.27
N LYS A 193 -6.71 -11.91 -1.85
CA LYS A 193 -8.01 -12.01 -1.18
C LYS A 193 -8.52 -13.44 -1.31
N HIS A 194 -8.82 -14.05 -0.17
CA HIS A 194 -9.40 -15.41 -0.08
C HIS A 194 -10.87 -15.35 0.34
N ALA A 195 -11.50 -16.51 0.39
CA ALA A 195 -12.86 -16.64 0.92
C ALA A 195 -12.94 -16.24 2.41
N LYS A 196 -14.15 -16.04 2.91
CA LYS A 196 -14.46 -15.77 4.33
C LYS A 196 -13.75 -14.54 4.92
N GLY A 197 -13.39 -13.55 4.07
CA GLY A 197 -12.76 -12.31 4.49
C GLY A 197 -11.30 -12.43 4.93
N TYR A 198 -10.60 -13.49 4.50
CA TYR A 198 -9.17 -13.64 4.72
C TYR A 198 -8.36 -13.01 3.58
N PHE A 199 -7.16 -12.57 3.94
CA PHE A 199 -6.14 -12.09 3.01
C PHE A 199 -4.79 -12.67 3.40
N SER A 200 -3.93 -12.90 2.42
CA SER A 200 -2.51 -13.17 2.66
C SER A 200 -1.65 -12.15 1.94
N ALA A 201 -0.51 -11.78 2.56
CA ALA A 201 0.45 -10.86 2.00
C ALA A 201 1.82 -11.52 1.92
N TYR A 202 2.52 -11.27 0.81
CA TYR A 202 3.82 -11.86 0.47
C TYR A 202 4.77 -10.74 0.09
N GLY A 203 5.67 -10.37 1.00
CA GLY A 203 6.62 -9.26 0.83
C GLY A 203 8.07 -9.73 0.70
N PHE A 204 8.96 -8.78 0.34
CA PHE A 204 10.38 -8.97 0.07
C PHE A 204 10.65 -9.89 -1.13
N ASN A 205 9.76 -9.86 -2.14
CA ASN A 205 9.98 -10.62 -3.36
C ASN A 205 10.98 -9.88 -4.26
N ARG A 206 11.83 -10.63 -4.98
CA ARG A 206 12.64 -10.07 -6.06
C ARG A 206 11.84 -9.89 -7.34
N ARG A 207 10.91 -10.81 -7.60
CA ARG A 207 10.10 -10.86 -8.83
C ARG A 207 8.67 -11.27 -8.52
N LEU A 208 7.71 -10.59 -9.12
CA LEU A 208 6.29 -10.92 -9.07
C LEU A 208 5.93 -11.69 -10.34
N LEU A 209 5.22 -12.81 -10.23
CA LEU A 209 4.86 -13.71 -11.34
C LEU A 209 3.37 -13.62 -11.68
N VAL A 210 2.60 -12.85 -10.92
CA VAL A 210 1.16 -12.66 -11.11
C VAL A 210 0.81 -11.19 -11.00
N SER A 211 -0.19 -10.75 -11.76
CA SER A 211 -0.68 -9.37 -11.77
C SER A 211 -1.93 -9.20 -10.90
N GLU A 212 -2.25 -7.95 -10.56
CA GLU A 212 -3.51 -7.60 -9.90
C GLU A 212 -4.71 -8.07 -10.76
N GLY A 213 -5.75 -8.61 -10.11
CA GLY A 213 -6.92 -9.21 -10.75
C GLY A 213 -6.78 -10.70 -11.06
N ALA A 214 -5.57 -11.27 -11.10
CA ALA A 214 -5.36 -12.68 -11.40
C ALA A 214 -5.99 -13.60 -10.35
N ARG A 215 -6.63 -14.67 -10.80
CA ARG A 215 -7.06 -15.79 -9.94
C ARG A 215 -5.92 -16.77 -9.75
N VAL A 216 -5.64 -17.14 -8.51
CA VAL A 216 -4.56 -18.07 -8.17
C VAL A 216 -5.09 -19.27 -7.42
N LYS A 217 -4.50 -20.43 -7.69
CA LYS A 217 -4.77 -21.69 -6.98
C LYS A 217 -3.78 -21.86 -5.83
N ARG A 218 -4.20 -22.49 -4.75
CA ARG A 218 -3.33 -22.89 -3.64
C ARG A 218 -2.14 -23.68 -4.18
N GLY A 219 -0.92 -23.25 -3.84
CA GLY A 219 0.32 -23.88 -4.32
C GLY A 219 0.81 -23.35 -5.66
N GLN A 220 0.07 -22.52 -6.35
CA GLN A 220 0.54 -21.85 -7.57
C GLN A 220 1.72 -20.93 -7.24
N GLY A 221 2.78 -20.95 -8.08
CA GLY A 221 3.89 -19.99 -7.99
C GLY A 221 3.41 -18.57 -8.29
N ILE A 222 3.67 -17.64 -7.37
CA ILE A 222 3.20 -16.25 -7.46
C ILE A 222 4.35 -15.24 -7.44
N ALA A 223 5.49 -15.60 -6.85
CA ALA A 223 6.65 -14.74 -6.74
C ALA A 223 7.93 -15.56 -6.54
N GLU A 224 9.06 -14.84 -6.46
CA GLU A 224 10.36 -15.38 -6.12
C GLU A 224 10.93 -14.61 -4.92
N VAL A 225 11.56 -15.34 -3.98
CA VAL A 225 12.19 -14.75 -2.79
C VAL A 225 13.24 -13.73 -3.18
N GLY A 226 13.15 -12.55 -2.59
CA GLY A 226 14.13 -11.49 -2.70
C GLY A 226 14.84 -11.21 -1.39
N GLN A 227 15.52 -10.08 -1.36
CA GLN A 227 16.32 -9.60 -0.25
C GLN A 227 15.50 -8.61 0.58
N ALA A 228 15.47 -8.77 1.89
CA ALA A 228 14.93 -7.80 2.81
C ALA A 228 15.91 -6.63 3.01
N SER A 229 15.49 -5.54 3.64
CA SER A 229 16.28 -4.33 3.84
C SER A 229 17.59 -4.53 4.62
N ASP A 230 17.70 -5.62 5.38
CA ASP A 230 18.89 -6.01 6.13
C ASP A 230 19.80 -7.00 5.37
N GLY A 231 19.58 -7.16 4.06
CA GLY A 231 20.39 -8.01 3.20
C GLY A 231 20.04 -9.50 3.23
N ALA A 232 19.18 -9.96 4.13
CA ALA A 232 18.86 -11.38 4.23
C ALA A 232 17.74 -11.80 3.26
N TYR A 233 17.89 -12.99 2.66
CA TYR A 233 16.87 -13.58 1.79
C TYR A 233 15.77 -14.23 2.62
N ARG A 234 14.57 -13.69 2.53
CA ARG A 234 13.42 -14.18 3.29
C ARG A 234 12.10 -13.73 2.67
N LEU A 235 11.04 -14.47 2.93
CA LEU A 235 9.68 -14.08 2.66
C LEU A 235 9.08 -13.43 3.90
N HIS A 236 8.47 -12.26 3.77
CA HIS A 236 7.55 -11.72 4.76
C HIS A 236 6.15 -12.23 4.43
N PHE A 237 5.51 -12.96 5.34
CA PHE A 237 4.21 -13.56 5.14
C PHE A 237 3.23 -13.13 6.23
N GLU A 238 2.08 -12.59 5.82
CA GLU A 238 0.99 -12.21 6.72
C GLU A 238 -0.29 -12.98 6.39
N VAL A 239 -1.06 -13.26 7.42
CA VAL A 239 -2.49 -13.63 7.31
C VAL A 239 -3.29 -12.52 7.97
N ARG A 240 -4.34 -12.06 7.30
CA ARG A 240 -5.27 -11.05 7.84
C ARG A 240 -6.69 -11.59 7.79
N ARG A 241 -7.47 -11.35 8.82
CA ARG A 241 -8.90 -11.64 8.88
C ARG A 241 -9.67 -10.34 8.98
N LYS A 242 -10.56 -10.05 8.01
CA LYS A 242 -11.31 -8.78 7.94
C LYS A 242 -10.40 -7.54 8.07
N GLY A 243 -9.21 -7.58 7.44
CA GLY A 243 -8.22 -6.51 7.46
C GLY A 243 -7.28 -6.50 8.69
N THR A 244 -7.59 -7.21 9.78
CA THR A 244 -6.77 -7.28 10.99
C THR A 244 -5.69 -8.36 10.84
N PRO A 245 -4.40 -8.06 11.08
CA PRO A 245 -3.34 -9.06 11.09
C PRO A 245 -3.54 -10.08 12.21
N VAL A 246 -3.33 -11.35 11.89
CA VAL A 246 -3.42 -12.48 12.83
C VAL A 246 -2.16 -13.35 12.73
N ASP A 247 -1.87 -14.15 13.76
CA ASP A 247 -0.70 -15.01 13.78
C ASP A 247 -0.81 -16.10 12.69
N PRO A 248 0.02 -16.07 11.63
CA PRO A 248 -0.03 -17.04 10.53
C PRO A 248 0.18 -18.49 10.98
N LEU A 249 0.97 -18.70 12.05
CA LEU A 249 1.28 -20.04 12.57
C LEU A 249 0.06 -20.76 13.18
N ARG A 250 -1.05 -20.06 13.37
CA ARG A 250 -2.31 -20.67 13.82
C ARG A 250 -3.13 -21.24 12.65
N TYR A 251 -2.76 -20.94 11.43
CA TYR A 251 -3.48 -21.33 10.20
C TYR A 251 -2.67 -22.31 9.35
N LEU A 252 -1.37 -22.17 9.33
CA LEU A 252 -0.46 -23.04 8.57
C LEU A 252 -0.39 -24.44 9.19
N PRO A 253 -0.25 -25.51 8.33
CA PRO A 253 -0.17 -26.91 8.76
C PRO A 253 1.09 -27.23 9.58
#